data_d5cd44977071f245cb925b89a73f3f24
#
_entry.id   d5cd44977071f245cb925b89a73f3f24
#
_cell.length_a   1.000
_cell.length_b   1.000
_cell.length_c   1.000
_cell.angle_alpha   90.00
_cell.angle_beta   90.00
_cell.angle_gamma   90.00
#
_symmetry.space_group_name_H-M   'P 1'
#
loop_
_entity.id
_entity.type
_entity.pdbx_description
1 polymer ?
#
loop_
_entity_poly.entity_id
_entity_poly.type
_entity_poly.pdbx_seq_one_letter_code
_entity_poly.pdbx_strand_id
1 'polypeptide(L)'
;MQIDKVYNNNVIQATDQQGRELIVIGKGLGFQKKAGEELDTSKIEKTFVLQNDYQQSDLSSLYLQMESTEVEVVNAIINKAEGVLGVQFDLSLYLALADHLHFVFERSHEGVSIENPLSWEVRKFYPNEYQVEEGENVEQVKYQAAHHELVASAIATKLAHEIDPENKVGCMLAAGQYYPHTCHPRDVWEGLQEDRENYFFIDVQARGYYPNYAKKKWERAGIEIEMTDEDLALLKEHTVDFISFSYYSSRVASGDPAVKEKTAGNIFASIKNPYLDASEWGWQIDPLGFRITLNSIWDRYQKPLFVVENGLGAVDTPDENGYVEDDYRIDYLRQHVLTMRDTIVEDGVELLGYTTWGCNDLVSAGTGEMKKRYGFIYVDRDNEGNGTLKRSKKKSFDWYKKVIATNGADVE
;
A
#
# COMPACT_ATOMS: atom_id res chain seq x y z
N MET A 1 -7.90 39.98 15.19
CA MET A 1 -7.22 38.75 15.62
C MET A 1 -5.94 39.12 16.34
N GLN A 2 -5.68 38.51 17.49
CA GLN A 2 -4.48 38.75 18.28
C GLN A 2 -3.52 37.59 18.09
N ILE A 3 -2.23 37.90 17.92
CA ILE A 3 -1.17 36.90 17.73
C ILE A 3 -0.87 36.27 19.09
N ASP A 4 -0.99 34.96 19.18
CA ASP A 4 -0.62 34.19 20.37
C ASP A 4 0.83 33.69 20.27
N LYS A 5 1.24 33.22 19.07
CA LYS A 5 2.58 32.71 18.84
C LYS A 5 2.99 32.92 17.37
N VAL A 6 4.27 33.27 17.16
CA VAL A 6 4.87 33.33 15.84
C VAL A 6 5.73 32.10 15.65
N TYR A 7 5.42 31.26 14.65
CA TYR A 7 6.23 30.10 14.32
C TYR A 7 7.40 30.46 13.39
N ASN A 8 7.10 31.19 12.31
CA ASN A 8 8.07 31.75 11.40
C ASN A 8 7.49 33.00 10.72
N ASN A 9 8.19 33.52 9.70
CA ASN A 9 7.74 34.74 9.00
C ASN A 9 6.39 34.60 8.29
N ASN A 10 5.93 33.37 8.00
CA ASN A 10 4.73 33.10 7.19
C ASN A 10 3.63 32.36 7.93
N VAL A 11 3.91 31.83 9.13
CA VAL A 11 2.94 31.04 9.94
C VAL A 11 2.87 31.56 11.36
N ILE A 12 1.67 31.85 11.82
CA ILE A 12 1.40 32.29 13.18
C ILE A 12 0.21 31.55 13.79
N GLN A 13 0.13 31.50 15.11
CA GLN A 13 -1.06 31.16 15.87
C GLN A 13 -1.72 32.44 16.35
N ALA A 14 -3.03 32.53 16.24
CA ALA A 14 -3.80 33.69 16.67
C ALA A 14 -5.16 33.28 17.25
N THR A 15 -5.72 34.10 18.13
CA THR A 15 -7.08 33.94 18.62
C THR A 15 -8.03 34.93 17.92
N ASP A 16 -9.17 34.43 17.48
CA ASP A 16 -10.21 35.25 16.86
C ASP A 16 -11.10 35.96 17.90
N GLN A 17 -12.03 36.77 17.42
CA GLN A 17 -12.98 37.51 18.29
C GLN A 17 -13.96 36.59 19.03
N GLN A 18 -14.07 35.33 18.63
CA GLN A 18 -14.94 34.34 19.28
C GLN A 18 -14.17 33.42 20.24
N GLY A 19 -12.86 33.67 20.44
CA GLY A 19 -12.02 32.91 21.34
C GLY A 19 -11.52 31.57 20.73
N ARG A 20 -11.59 31.39 19.41
CA ARG A 20 -11.10 30.17 18.75
C ARG A 20 -9.63 30.34 18.39
N GLU A 21 -8.85 29.30 18.66
CA GLU A 21 -7.45 29.25 18.27
C GLU A 21 -7.33 28.87 16.79
N LEU A 22 -6.52 29.63 16.07
CA LEU A 22 -6.35 29.55 14.62
C LEU A 22 -4.88 29.44 14.27
N ILE A 23 -4.57 28.62 13.26
CA ILE A 23 -3.32 28.75 12.49
C ILE A 23 -3.59 29.62 11.29
N VAL A 24 -2.79 30.65 11.14
CA VAL A 24 -2.91 31.61 10.05
C VAL A 24 -1.64 31.62 9.24
N ILE A 25 -1.79 31.41 7.93
CA ILE A 25 -0.70 31.31 6.96
C ILE A 25 -0.80 32.47 5.98
N GLY A 26 0.32 33.12 5.69
CA GLY A 26 0.41 34.19 4.71
C GLY A 26 1.78 34.81 4.64
N LYS A 27 2.18 35.25 3.46
CA LYS A 27 3.53 35.77 3.19
C LYS A 27 3.90 37.00 4.05
N GLY A 28 4.95 36.86 4.84
CA GLY A 28 5.44 37.92 5.70
C GLY A 28 4.52 38.28 6.88
N LEU A 29 3.58 37.41 7.21
CA LEU A 29 2.58 37.63 8.24
C LEU A 29 3.17 37.77 9.65
N GLY A 30 4.20 36.96 9.95
CA GLY A 30 4.94 36.96 11.21
C GLY A 30 6.20 37.82 11.20
N PHE A 31 6.55 38.47 10.08
CA PHE A 31 7.79 39.24 9.97
C PHE A 31 7.78 40.43 10.94
N GLN A 32 8.77 40.50 11.83
CA GLN A 32 8.91 41.49 12.91
C GLN A 32 7.74 41.58 13.87
N LYS A 33 6.87 40.56 13.92
CA LYS A 33 5.71 40.48 14.81
C LYS A 33 6.05 39.69 16.08
N LYS A 34 5.30 40.01 17.16
CA LYS A 34 5.41 39.36 18.48
C LYS A 34 4.02 38.97 18.99
N ALA A 35 4.02 38.02 19.92
CA ALA A 35 2.81 37.64 20.65
C ALA A 35 2.21 38.90 21.35
N GLY A 36 0.88 39.02 21.29
CA GLY A 36 0.11 40.14 21.82
C GLY A 36 -0.16 41.26 20.81
N GLU A 37 0.46 41.26 19.63
CA GLU A 37 0.19 42.27 18.58
C GLU A 37 -1.03 41.91 17.72
N GLU A 38 -1.59 42.93 17.08
CA GLU A 38 -2.67 42.70 16.13
C GLU A 38 -2.13 42.18 14.79
N LEU A 39 -2.91 41.25 14.23
CA LEU A 39 -2.64 40.64 12.95
C LEU A 39 -3.04 41.54 11.80
N ASP A 40 -2.17 41.67 10.78
CA ASP A 40 -2.52 42.29 9.50
C ASP A 40 -3.34 41.33 8.65
N THR A 41 -4.67 41.46 8.70
CA THR A 41 -5.59 40.57 8.01
C THR A 41 -5.48 40.62 6.48
N SER A 42 -4.88 41.67 5.90
CA SER A 42 -4.70 41.77 4.45
C SER A 42 -3.67 40.81 3.89
N LYS A 43 -2.81 40.24 4.76
CA LYS A 43 -1.76 39.28 4.41
C LYS A 43 -2.17 37.81 4.63
N ILE A 44 -3.40 37.58 5.09
CA ILE A 44 -3.90 36.21 5.32
C ILE A 44 -4.16 35.53 3.98
N GLU A 45 -3.49 34.44 3.74
CA GLU A 45 -3.74 33.54 2.61
C GLU A 45 -4.67 32.40 3.03
N LYS A 46 -4.44 31.80 4.21
CA LYS A 46 -5.25 30.69 4.73
C LYS A 46 -5.38 30.75 6.25
N THR A 47 -6.48 30.16 6.73
CA THR A 47 -6.78 30.07 8.15
C THR A 47 -7.36 28.71 8.47
N PHE A 48 -6.83 28.03 9.50
CA PHE A 48 -7.31 26.75 10.01
C PHE A 48 -7.70 26.88 11.47
N VAL A 49 -8.84 26.30 11.84
CA VAL A 49 -9.28 26.22 13.23
C VAL A 49 -8.65 25.02 13.90
N LEU A 50 -7.95 25.20 15.02
CA LEU A 50 -7.41 24.09 15.81
C LEU A 50 -8.56 23.37 16.54
N GLN A 51 -8.63 22.05 16.38
CA GLN A 51 -9.72 21.24 16.94
C GLN A 51 -9.33 20.46 18.20
N ASN A 52 -8.02 20.30 18.49
CA ASN A 52 -7.51 19.60 19.67
C ASN A 52 -6.04 19.93 19.97
N ASP A 53 -5.60 19.64 21.20
CA ASP A 53 -4.23 19.91 21.71
C ASP A 53 -3.13 19.09 20.98
N TYR A 54 -3.48 17.96 20.37
CA TYR A 54 -2.52 17.13 19.59
C TYR A 54 -2.05 17.84 18.33
N GLN A 55 -2.97 18.49 17.62
CA GLN A 55 -2.60 19.26 16.40
C GLN A 55 -1.70 20.46 16.73
N GLN A 56 -1.79 21.00 17.95
CA GLN A 56 -0.98 22.14 18.36
C GLN A 56 0.49 21.78 18.63
N SER A 57 0.76 20.58 19.18
CA SER A 57 2.13 20.12 19.46
C SER A 57 2.92 19.79 18.18
N ASP A 58 2.27 19.11 17.24
CA ASP A 58 2.89 18.70 15.97
C ASP A 58 3.16 19.89 15.04
N LEU A 59 2.20 20.82 14.96
CA LEU A 59 2.35 22.11 14.28
C LEU A 59 3.52 22.93 14.84
N SER A 60 3.61 23.01 16.15
CA SER A 60 4.63 23.83 16.81
C SER A 60 6.04 23.32 16.54
N SER A 61 6.25 22.01 16.54
CA SER A 61 7.55 21.39 16.28
C SER A 61 7.96 21.53 14.82
N LEU A 62 7.07 21.29 13.88
CA LEU A 62 7.36 21.32 12.46
C LEU A 62 7.64 22.76 11.94
N TYR A 63 6.69 23.69 12.15
CA TYR A 63 6.85 25.04 11.58
C TYR A 63 7.94 25.90 12.27
N LEU A 64 8.40 25.54 13.46
CA LEU A 64 9.56 26.17 14.09
C LEU A 64 10.89 25.73 13.42
N GLN A 65 10.92 24.58 12.80
CA GLN A 65 12.10 24.03 12.12
C GLN A 65 12.14 24.43 10.64
N MET A 66 11.00 24.67 10.02
CA MET A 66 10.91 25.03 8.59
C MET A 66 11.39 26.46 8.29
N GLU A 67 12.11 26.62 7.20
CA GLU A 67 12.41 27.93 6.64
C GLU A 67 11.18 28.56 5.97
N SER A 68 11.14 29.90 5.88
CA SER A 68 10.03 30.62 5.25
C SER A 68 9.84 30.25 3.76
N THR A 69 10.92 29.90 3.06
CA THR A 69 10.93 29.46 1.67
C THR A 69 10.24 28.10 1.50
N GLU A 70 10.42 27.18 2.43
CA GLU A 70 9.78 25.86 2.43
C GLU A 70 8.26 25.99 2.57
N VAL A 71 7.81 26.86 3.49
CA VAL A 71 6.37 27.15 3.67
C VAL A 71 5.78 27.78 2.39
N GLU A 72 6.51 28.67 1.71
CA GLU A 72 6.05 29.24 0.42
C GLU A 72 5.87 28.16 -0.65
N VAL A 73 6.77 27.17 -0.71
CA VAL A 73 6.66 26.03 -1.66
C VAL A 73 5.44 25.15 -1.33
N VAL A 74 5.24 24.80 -0.06
CA VAL A 74 4.06 24.04 0.39
C VAL A 74 2.77 24.75 -0.05
N ASN A 75 2.68 26.05 0.25
CA ASN A 75 1.50 26.85 -0.12
C ASN A 75 1.29 26.92 -1.64
N ALA A 76 2.35 27.08 -2.42
CA ALA A 76 2.27 27.13 -3.87
C ALA A 76 1.74 25.81 -4.47
N ILE A 77 2.21 24.67 -3.95
CA ILE A 77 1.75 23.34 -4.38
C ILE A 77 0.27 23.17 -4.05
N ILE A 78 -0.13 23.45 -2.80
CA ILE A 78 -1.51 23.26 -2.36
C ILE A 78 -2.47 24.20 -3.08
N ASN A 79 -2.13 25.48 -3.24
CA ASN A 79 -2.97 26.44 -3.96
C ASN A 79 -3.17 26.04 -5.43
N LYS A 80 -2.11 25.50 -6.07
CA LYS A 80 -2.21 24.98 -7.44
C LYS A 80 -3.13 23.77 -7.50
N ALA A 81 -2.99 22.82 -6.57
CA ALA A 81 -3.82 21.63 -6.50
C ALA A 81 -5.29 21.95 -6.23
N GLU A 82 -5.59 22.85 -5.28
CA GLU A 82 -6.95 23.33 -5.01
C GLU A 82 -7.57 24.01 -6.24
N GLY A 83 -6.79 24.81 -6.96
CA GLY A 83 -7.26 25.48 -8.18
C GLY A 83 -7.57 24.52 -9.32
N VAL A 84 -6.81 23.44 -9.46
CA VAL A 84 -7.01 22.42 -10.51
C VAL A 84 -8.16 21.47 -10.15
N LEU A 85 -8.25 21.06 -8.88
CA LEU A 85 -9.22 20.06 -8.43
C LEU A 85 -10.56 20.66 -8.00
N GLY A 86 -10.62 21.97 -7.77
CA GLY A 86 -11.84 22.64 -7.31
C GLY A 86 -12.24 22.30 -5.88
N VAL A 87 -11.30 21.87 -5.04
CA VAL A 87 -11.50 21.47 -3.64
C VAL A 87 -10.70 22.36 -2.70
N GLN A 88 -11.05 22.33 -1.41
CA GLN A 88 -10.26 22.95 -0.33
C GLN A 88 -9.70 21.82 0.52
N PHE A 89 -8.40 21.85 0.79
CA PHE A 89 -7.75 20.87 1.63
C PHE A 89 -7.73 21.29 3.09
N ASP A 90 -7.70 20.30 3.98
CA ASP A 90 -7.65 20.50 5.42
C ASP A 90 -6.21 20.69 5.94
N LEU A 91 -6.10 21.01 7.22
CA LEU A 91 -4.81 21.22 7.89
C LEU A 91 -3.93 19.96 7.88
N SER A 92 -4.53 18.76 7.90
CA SER A 92 -3.78 17.49 7.95
C SER A 92 -2.93 17.30 6.71
N LEU A 93 -3.46 17.65 5.53
CA LEU A 93 -2.71 17.60 4.27
C LEU A 93 -1.57 18.62 4.26
N TYR A 94 -1.82 19.84 4.78
CA TYR A 94 -0.76 20.85 4.91
C TYR A 94 0.39 20.37 5.78
N LEU A 95 0.09 19.75 6.92
CA LEU A 95 1.10 19.21 7.84
C LEU A 95 1.88 18.06 7.20
N ALA A 96 1.18 17.11 6.60
CA ALA A 96 1.82 15.95 5.96
C ALA A 96 2.75 16.39 4.81
N LEU A 97 2.31 17.35 3.98
CA LEU A 97 3.11 17.87 2.88
C LEU A 97 4.29 18.70 3.39
N ALA A 98 4.08 19.52 4.43
CA ALA A 98 5.11 20.36 5.02
C ALA A 98 6.22 19.51 5.65
N ASP A 99 5.87 18.48 6.42
CA ASP A 99 6.81 17.53 7.04
C ASP A 99 7.63 16.80 5.96
N HIS A 100 6.94 16.28 4.96
CA HIS A 100 7.60 15.57 3.87
C HIS A 100 8.58 16.47 3.09
N LEU A 101 8.19 17.68 2.73
CA LEU A 101 9.04 18.62 1.98
C LEU A 101 10.19 19.16 2.84
N HIS A 102 9.97 19.43 4.12
CA HIS A 102 11.04 19.83 5.04
C HIS A 102 12.15 18.77 5.08
N PHE A 103 11.79 17.50 5.24
CA PHE A 103 12.74 16.39 5.19
C PHE A 103 13.47 16.28 3.85
N VAL A 104 12.79 16.55 2.73
CA VAL A 104 13.38 16.58 1.38
C VAL A 104 14.41 17.72 1.28
N PHE A 105 14.09 18.92 1.77
CA PHE A 105 14.98 20.07 1.72
C PHE A 105 16.22 19.88 2.60
N GLU A 106 16.08 19.36 3.83
CA GLU A 106 17.21 19.05 4.70
C GLU A 106 18.22 18.12 4.01
N ARG A 107 17.73 17.00 3.44
CA ARG A 107 18.60 16.05 2.72
C ARG A 107 19.23 16.66 1.47
N SER A 108 18.52 17.52 0.75
CA SER A 108 19.08 18.24 -0.40
C SER A 108 20.20 19.17 0.01
N HIS A 109 20.07 19.88 1.15
CA HIS A 109 21.14 20.73 1.68
C HIS A 109 22.37 19.92 2.12
N GLU A 110 22.19 18.68 2.56
CA GLU A 110 23.26 17.75 2.88
C GLU A 110 23.95 17.15 1.63
N GLY A 111 23.50 17.51 0.43
CA GLY A 111 24.06 17.03 -0.85
C GLY A 111 23.60 15.63 -1.22
N VAL A 112 22.58 15.10 -0.54
CA VAL A 112 21.95 13.81 -0.87
C VAL A 112 20.95 14.05 -1.99
N SER A 113 21.22 13.51 -3.18
CA SER A 113 20.25 13.50 -4.28
C SER A 113 19.06 12.61 -3.91
N ILE A 114 17.87 13.20 -3.87
CA ILE A 114 16.64 12.46 -3.56
C ILE A 114 15.99 12.09 -4.90
N GLU A 115 16.31 10.90 -5.38
CA GLU A 115 15.44 10.22 -6.31
C GLU A 115 14.28 9.63 -5.51
N ASN A 116 13.06 10.05 -5.80
CA ASN A 116 11.86 9.61 -5.08
C ASN A 116 11.64 8.10 -5.26
N PRO A 117 11.83 7.26 -4.25
CA PRO A 117 11.64 5.81 -4.38
C PRO A 117 10.19 5.42 -4.73
N LEU A 118 9.21 6.30 -4.46
CA LEU A 118 7.81 6.12 -4.84
C LEU A 118 7.51 6.48 -6.30
N SER A 119 8.48 7.05 -7.04
CA SER A 119 8.26 7.44 -8.46
C SER A 119 7.78 6.26 -9.31
N TRP A 120 8.27 5.06 -9.02
CA TRP A 120 7.86 3.86 -9.75
C TRP A 120 6.41 3.46 -9.44
N GLU A 121 6.00 3.50 -8.16
CA GLU A 121 4.61 3.23 -7.76
C GLU A 121 3.67 4.27 -8.35
N VAL A 122 4.05 5.56 -8.30
CA VAL A 122 3.29 6.64 -8.91
C VAL A 122 3.17 6.43 -10.43
N ARG A 123 4.25 6.08 -11.14
CA ARG A 123 4.22 5.76 -12.58
C ARG A 123 3.31 4.58 -12.90
N LYS A 124 3.30 3.55 -12.06
CA LYS A 124 2.52 2.33 -12.28
C LYS A 124 1.03 2.53 -11.99
N PHE A 125 0.70 3.17 -10.88
CA PHE A 125 -0.69 3.30 -10.41
C PHE A 125 -1.33 4.62 -10.80
N TYR A 126 -0.53 5.63 -11.14
CA TYR A 126 -0.96 6.98 -11.48
C TYR A 126 -0.28 7.46 -12.78
N PRO A 127 -0.50 6.76 -13.91
CA PRO A 127 0.19 7.07 -15.17
C PRO A 127 -0.17 8.44 -15.75
N ASN A 128 -1.30 9.01 -15.35
CA ASN A 128 -1.72 10.36 -15.76
C ASN A 128 -1.01 11.46 -14.97
N GLU A 129 -0.58 11.17 -13.76
CA GLU A 129 0.13 12.06 -12.86
C GLU A 129 1.64 12.06 -13.10
N TYR A 130 2.13 11.00 -13.75
CA TYR A 130 3.54 10.86 -14.09
C TYR A 130 3.74 10.73 -15.61
N GLN A 131 4.25 11.76 -16.24
CA GLN A 131 4.70 11.70 -17.63
C GLN A 131 6.17 11.28 -17.67
N VAL A 132 6.45 10.11 -18.27
CA VAL A 132 7.80 9.76 -18.71
C VAL A 132 8.18 10.76 -19.83
N GLU A 133 9.39 11.32 -19.81
CA GLU A 133 9.82 12.25 -20.85
C GLU A 133 9.68 11.62 -22.24
N GLU A 134 9.26 12.43 -23.20
CA GLU A 134 9.01 11.97 -24.57
C GLU A 134 10.32 11.42 -25.16
N GLY A 135 10.37 10.11 -25.43
CA GLY A 135 11.56 9.40 -25.95
C GLY A 135 12.26 8.47 -24.98
N GLU A 136 11.92 8.46 -23.68
CA GLU A 136 12.46 7.48 -22.74
C GLU A 136 11.85 6.07 -22.94
N ASN A 137 12.69 5.05 -22.80
CA ASN A 137 12.21 3.67 -22.75
C ASN A 137 11.58 3.38 -21.38
N VAL A 138 10.26 3.35 -21.32
CA VAL A 138 9.49 3.12 -20.09
C VAL A 138 9.92 1.86 -19.35
N GLU A 139 10.18 0.77 -20.06
CA GLU A 139 10.62 -0.49 -19.44
C GLU A 139 12.03 -0.37 -18.85
N GLN A 140 12.92 0.37 -19.51
CA GLN A 140 14.25 0.71 -18.97
C GLN A 140 14.12 1.40 -17.62
N VAL A 141 13.29 2.43 -17.54
CA VAL A 141 13.09 3.22 -16.30
C VAL A 141 12.47 2.36 -15.20
N LYS A 142 11.46 1.54 -15.52
CA LYS A 142 10.81 0.65 -14.55
C LYS A 142 11.80 -0.34 -13.94
N TYR A 143 12.63 -1.00 -14.76
CA TYR A 143 13.57 -1.98 -14.24
C TYR A 143 14.74 -1.33 -13.49
N GLN A 144 15.17 -0.13 -13.88
CA GLN A 144 16.15 0.63 -13.11
C GLN A 144 15.59 1.02 -11.72
N ALA A 145 14.36 1.51 -11.65
CA ALA A 145 13.70 1.81 -10.39
C ALA A 145 13.53 0.55 -9.52
N ALA A 146 13.11 -0.56 -10.11
CA ALA A 146 13.01 -1.85 -9.42
C ALA A 146 14.37 -2.32 -8.86
N HIS A 147 15.48 -2.06 -9.56
CA HIS A 147 16.82 -2.34 -9.03
C HIS A 147 17.10 -1.54 -7.75
N HIS A 148 16.83 -0.24 -7.76
CA HIS A 148 17.05 0.60 -6.58
C HIS A 148 16.18 0.17 -5.39
N GLU A 149 14.91 -0.20 -5.62
CA GLU A 149 14.03 -0.73 -4.57
C GLU A 149 14.55 -2.05 -3.98
N LEU A 150 15.06 -2.94 -4.82
CA LEU A 150 15.65 -4.20 -4.38
C LEU A 150 16.92 -3.98 -3.55
N VAL A 151 17.78 -3.06 -3.95
CA VAL A 151 18.97 -2.67 -3.16
C VAL A 151 18.55 -2.05 -1.83
N ALA A 152 17.57 -1.14 -1.84
CA ALA A 152 17.02 -0.56 -0.61
C ALA A 152 16.45 -1.63 0.34
N SER A 153 15.75 -2.65 -0.20
CA SER A 153 15.27 -3.80 0.58
C SER A 153 16.43 -4.58 1.22
N ALA A 154 17.53 -4.81 0.50
CA ALA A 154 18.71 -5.48 1.03
C ALA A 154 19.40 -4.65 2.13
N ILE A 155 19.50 -3.33 1.95
CA ILE A 155 20.03 -2.41 2.98
C ILE A 155 19.15 -2.43 4.22
N ALA A 156 17.82 -2.40 4.08
CA ALA A 156 16.89 -2.48 5.20
C ALA A 156 17.04 -3.80 5.97
N THR A 157 17.20 -4.92 5.27
CA THR A 157 17.47 -6.23 5.87
C THR A 157 18.78 -6.24 6.64
N LYS A 158 19.85 -5.71 6.04
CA LYS A 158 21.16 -5.53 6.71
C LYS A 158 21.04 -4.74 8.00
N LEU A 159 20.43 -3.56 7.94
CA LEU A 159 20.27 -2.69 9.10
C LEU A 159 19.43 -3.33 10.20
N ALA A 160 18.36 -4.06 9.85
CA ALA A 160 17.56 -4.77 10.83
C ALA A 160 18.39 -5.81 11.60
N HIS A 161 19.22 -6.58 10.91
CA HIS A 161 20.10 -7.57 11.54
C HIS A 161 21.29 -6.95 12.30
N GLU A 162 21.77 -5.76 11.89
CA GLU A 162 22.79 -5.02 12.63
C GLU A 162 22.23 -4.45 13.94
N ILE A 163 20.96 -4.02 13.96
CA ILE A 163 20.29 -3.53 15.17
C ILE A 163 20.04 -4.66 16.15
N ASP A 164 19.52 -5.79 15.66
CA ASP A 164 19.32 -7.01 16.45
C ASP A 164 19.39 -8.22 15.50
N PRO A 165 20.37 -9.12 15.68
CA PRO A 165 20.52 -10.34 14.87
C PRO A 165 19.31 -11.30 14.93
N GLU A 166 18.45 -11.19 15.95
CA GLU A 166 17.23 -11.99 16.07
C GLU A 166 16.05 -11.44 15.27
N ASN A 167 16.16 -10.22 14.74
CA ASN A 167 15.14 -9.64 13.86
C ASN A 167 14.95 -10.50 12.61
N LYS A 168 13.68 -10.63 12.18
CA LYS A 168 13.32 -11.33 10.95
C LYS A 168 12.70 -10.37 9.96
N VAL A 169 13.24 -10.31 8.77
CA VAL A 169 12.80 -9.45 7.68
C VAL A 169 12.17 -10.29 6.57
N GLY A 170 10.97 -9.93 6.15
CA GLY A 170 10.28 -10.59 5.05
C GLY A 170 10.06 -9.65 3.86
N CYS A 171 9.84 -10.23 2.70
CA CYS A 171 9.31 -9.51 1.53
C CYS A 171 7.81 -9.80 1.38
N MET A 172 7.12 -9.02 0.55
CA MET A 172 5.68 -9.15 0.32
C MET A 172 5.37 -9.24 -1.18
N LEU A 173 4.47 -10.13 -1.53
CA LEU A 173 4.04 -10.46 -2.88
C LEU A 173 2.52 -10.51 -2.96
N ALA A 174 1.93 -9.98 -4.02
CA ALA A 174 0.54 -10.27 -4.38
C ALA A 174 0.46 -11.62 -5.11
N ALA A 175 0.30 -12.72 -4.36
CA ALA A 175 0.36 -14.06 -4.88
C ALA A 175 -0.96 -14.54 -5.49
N GLY A 176 -0.87 -15.59 -6.29
CA GLY A 176 -1.99 -16.31 -6.87
C GLY A 176 -1.46 -17.25 -7.96
N GLN A 177 -1.97 -18.47 -7.97
CA GLN A 177 -1.60 -19.46 -8.97
C GLN A 177 -2.06 -19.03 -10.36
N TYR A 178 -1.20 -19.11 -11.35
CA TYR A 178 -1.55 -18.98 -12.77
C TYR A 178 -1.84 -20.36 -13.38
N TYR A 179 -3.11 -20.68 -13.57
CA TYR A 179 -3.50 -21.88 -14.28
C TYR A 179 -3.38 -21.66 -15.80
N PRO A 180 -2.91 -22.65 -16.58
CA PRO A 180 -3.06 -22.62 -18.02
C PRO A 180 -4.54 -22.71 -18.37
N HIS A 181 -5.00 -21.92 -19.35
CA HIS A 181 -6.39 -21.97 -19.83
C HIS A 181 -6.79 -23.36 -20.34
N THR A 182 -5.84 -24.01 -21.02
CA THR A 182 -5.96 -25.42 -21.44
C THR A 182 -4.65 -26.16 -21.20
N CYS A 183 -4.64 -27.49 -21.41
CA CYS A 183 -3.40 -28.27 -21.41
C CYS A 183 -2.55 -28.05 -22.66
N HIS A 184 -2.88 -27.13 -23.56
CA HIS A 184 -2.07 -26.81 -24.72
C HIS A 184 -0.71 -26.24 -24.29
N PRO A 185 0.43 -26.69 -24.85
CA PRO A 185 1.76 -26.26 -24.40
C PRO A 185 1.98 -24.73 -24.42
N ARG A 186 1.30 -24.00 -25.31
CA ARG A 186 1.38 -22.51 -25.32
C ARG A 186 0.73 -21.89 -24.11
N ASP A 187 -0.42 -22.43 -23.63
CA ASP A 187 -1.09 -21.92 -22.42
C ASP A 187 -0.24 -22.22 -21.17
N VAL A 188 0.36 -23.42 -21.13
CA VAL A 188 1.29 -23.79 -20.03
C VAL A 188 2.53 -22.89 -20.03
N TRP A 189 3.05 -22.57 -21.21
CA TRP A 189 4.17 -21.64 -21.36
C TRP A 189 3.80 -20.23 -20.89
N GLU A 190 2.62 -19.74 -21.26
CA GLU A 190 2.14 -18.41 -20.85
C GLU A 190 1.97 -18.33 -19.33
N GLY A 191 1.36 -19.34 -18.70
CA GLY A 191 1.28 -19.42 -17.25
C GLY A 191 2.66 -19.33 -16.57
N LEU A 192 3.66 -20.01 -17.14
CA LEU A 192 5.04 -19.92 -16.63
C LEU A 192 5.63 -18.51 -16.80
N GLN A 193 5.31 -17.78 -17.88
CA GLN A 193 5.80 -16.42 -18.06
C GLN A 193 5.14 -15.47 -17.06
N GLU A 194 3.84 -15.57 -16.86
CA GLU A 194 3.09 -14.78 -15.86
C GLU A 194 3.61 -15.03 -14.43
N ASP A 195 3.90 -16.28 -14.06
CA ASP A 195 4.54 -16.61 -12.79
C ASP A 195 5.91 -15.94 -12.65
N ARG A 196 6.73 -15.90 -13.71
CA ARG A 196 8.04 -15.25 -13.69
C ARG A 196 7.95 -13.74 -13.48
N GLU A 197 6.98 -13.07 -14.10
CA GLU A 197 6.74 -11.66 -13.88
C GLU A 197 6.29 -11.42 -12.44
N ASN A 198 5.39 -12.25 -11.93
CA ASN A 198 4.87 -12.12 -10.57
C ASN A 198 5.94 -12.38 -9.50
N TYR A 199 6.81 -13.37 -9.70
CA TYR A 199 7.86 -13.74 -8.74
C TYR A 199 9.17 -12.94 -8.88
N PHE A 200 9.29 -12.04 -9.85
CA PHE A 200 10.54 -11.34 -10.15
C PHE A 200 11.19 -10.70 -8.91
N PHE A 201 10.42 -9.90 -8.16
CA PHE A 201 10.95 -9.19 -6.98
C PHE A 201 11.39 -10.16 -5.89
N ILE A 202 10.55 -11.11 -5.53
CA ILE A 202 10.88 -12.06 -4.45
C ILE A 202 11.95 -13.08 -4.88
N ASP A 203 12.10 -13.38 -6.17
CA ASP A 203 13.23 -14.15 -6.66
C ASP A 203 14.56 -13.48 -6.29
N VAL A 204 14.64 -12.15 -6.43
CA VAL A 204 15.85 -11.41 -6.08
C VAL A 204 16.01 -11.28 -4.56
N GLN A 205 14.96 -10.86 -3.85
CA GLN A 205 14.99 -10.68 -2.40
C GLN A 205 15.27 -11.96 -1.62
N ALA A 206 14.76 -13.12 -2.10
CA ALA A 206 14.95 -14.40 -1.43
C ALA A 206 16.24 -15.11 -1.82
N ARG A 207 16.77 -14.89 -3.03
CA ARG A 207 17.93 -15.60 -3.58
C ARG A 207 19.19 -14.75 -3.64
N GLY A 208 19.07 -13.42 -3.60
CA GLY A 208 20.19 -12.50 -3.64
C GLY A 208 20.82 -12.28 -5.03
N TYR A 209 20.12 -12.63 -6.11
CA TYR A 209 20.60 -12.43 -7.48
C TYR A 209 19.47 -12.36 -8.49
N TYR A 210 19.71 -11.68 -9.61
CA TYR A 210 18.76 -11.61 -10.70
C TYR A 210 18.66 -12.94 -11.45
N PRO A 211 17.44 -13.50 -11.63
CA PRO A 211 17.25 -14.75 -12.31
C PRO A 211 17.57 -14.63 -13.83
N ASN A 212 18.03 -15.73 -14.43
CA ASN A 212 18.43 -15.73 -15.83
C ASN A 212 17.31 -15.35 -16.80
N TYR A 213 16.05 -15.67 -16.47
CA TYR A 213 14.91 -15.27 -17.31
C TYR A 213 14.76 -13.75 -17.41
N ALA A 214 15.02 -13.00 -16.31
CA ALA A 214 14.98 -11.55 -16.29
C ALA A 214 16.15 -10.96 -17.12
N LYS A 215 17.38 -11.44 -16.88
CA LYS A 215 18.56 -11.01 -17.66
C LYS A 215 18.37 -11.21 -19.16
N LYS A 216 17.80 -12.36 -19.56
CA LYS A 216 17.51 -12.66 -20.97
C LYS A 216 16.33 -11.84 -21.53
N LYS A 217 15.37 -11.44 -20.69
CA LYS A 217 14.31 -10.50 -21.06
C LYS A 217 14.91 -9.13 -21.36
N TRP A 218 15.75 -8.62 -20.48
CA TRP A 218 16.45 -7.33 -20.66
C TRP A 218 17.31 -7.31 -21.90
N GLU A 219 18.14 -8.33 -22.10
CA GLU A 219 18.99 -8.47 -23.28
C GLU A 219 18.17 -8.39 -24.60
N ARG A 220 17.04 -9.11 -24.68
CA ARG A 220 16.16 -9.08 -25.86
C ARG A 220 15.45 -7.73 -26.07
N ALA A 221 15.17 -7.01 -24.97
CA ALA A 221 14.50 -5.71 -25.02
C ALA A 221 15.46 -4.53 -25.14
N GLY A 222 16.79 -4.78 -25.14
CA GLY A 222 17.79 -3.72 -25.14
C GLY A 222 17.78 -2.88 -23.87
N ILE A 223 17.41 -3.48 -22.73
CA ILE A 223 17.38 -2.85 -21.41
C ILE A 223 18.73 -3.07 -20.72
N GLU A 224 19.37 -2.00 -20.33
CA GLU A 224 20.64 -2.00 -19.60
C GLU A 224 20.40 -1.38 -18.21
N ILE A 225 20.57 -2.19 -17.16
CA ILE A 225 20.40 -1.74 -15.79
C ILE A 225 21.75 -1.33 -15.21
N GLU A 226 21.86 -0.10 -14.75
CA GLU A 226 23.03 0.38 -14.04
C GLU A 226 23.07 -0.27 -12.65
N MET A 227 24.06 -1.11 -12.42
CA MET A 227 24.27 -1.84 -11.16
C MET A 227 25.74 -1.80 -10.81
N THR A 228 26.06 -1.48 -9.57
CA THR A 228 27.43 -1.54 -9.04
C THR A 228 27.74 -2.93 -8.49
N ASP A 229 29.04 -3.25 -8.36
CA ASP A 229 29.46 -4.48 -7.66
C ASP A 229 29.01 -4.47 -6.18
N GLU A 230 28.91 -3.28 -5.56
CA GLU A 230 28.40 -3.10 -4.19
C GLU A 230 26.91 -3.44 -4.10
N ASP A 231 26.10 -3.00 -5.05
CA ASP A 231 24.66 -3.35 -5.11
C ASP A 231 24.47 -4.86 -5.20
N LEU A 232 25.24 -5.51 -6.07
CA LEU A 232 25.16 -6.96 -6.24
C LEU A 232 25.65 -7.73 -5.00
N ALA A 233 26.64 -7.21 -4.29
CA ALA A 233 27.09 -7.77 -3.01
C ALA A 233 26.02 -7.60 -1.92
N LEU A 234 25.40 -6.43 -1.80
CA LEU A 234 24.30 -6.17 -0.86
C LEU A 234 23.12 -7.12 -1.09
N LEU A 235 22.68 -7.25 -2.34
CA LEU A 235 21.60 -8.18 -2.69
C LEU A 235 21.92 -9.61 -2.28
N LYS A 236 23.16 -10.07 -2.54
CA LYS A 236 23.59 -11.44 -2.28
C LYS A 236 23.71 -11.75 -0.79
N GLU A 237 24.20 -10.80 0.00
CA GLU A 237 24.53 -11.02 1.41
C GLU A 237 23.32 -10.80 2.34
N HIS A 238 22.35 -9.98 1.92
CA HIS A 238 21.23 -9.55 2.76
C HIS A 238 19.86 -9.95 2.19
N THR A 239 19.69 -11.26 2.02
CA THR A 239 18.39 -11.82 1.59
C THR A 239 17.39 -11.84 2.75
N VAL A 240 16.09 -11.80 2.42
CA VAL A 240 15.01 -11.88 3.42
C VAL A 240 14.98 -13.20 4.16
N ASP A 241 14.49 -13.21 5.41
CA ASP A 241 14.41 -14.40 6.27
C ASP A 241 13.18 -15.24 5.96
N PHE A 242 12.07 -14.62 5.59
CA PHE A 242 10.80 -15.28 5.27
C PHE A 242 10.12 -14.60 4.08
N ILE A 243 9.12 -15.26 3.51
CA ILE A 243 8.34 -14.72 2.40
C ILE A 243 6.92 -14.50 2.87
N SER A 244 6.42 -13.28 2.77
CA SER A 244 5.03 -12.97 3.00
C SER A 244 4.29 -12.70 1.69
N PHE A 245 2.98 -12.92 1.71
CA PHE A 245 2.16 -12.65 0.54
C PHE A 245 0.70 -12.39 0.90
N SER A 246 0.01 -11.66 0.01
CA SER A 246 -1.44 -11.58 -0.03
C SER A 246 -2.00 -12.63 -1.00
N TYR A 247 -3.12 -13.26 -0.63
CA TYR A 247 -3.85 -14.18 -1.50
C TYR A 247 -5.34 -13.83 -1.51
N TYR A 248 -5.88 -13.59 -2.69
CA TYR A 248 -7.31 -13.29 -2.86
C TYR A 248 -7.98 -14.17 -3.92
N SER A 249 -7.24 -14.56 -4.94
CA SER A 249 -7.75 -15.38 -6.05
C SER A 249 -6.62 -16.01 -6.83
N SER A 250 -6.92 -17.12 -7.51
CA SER A 250 -6.09 -17.66 -8.58
C SER A 250 -6.37 -16.93 -9.91
N ARG A 251 -5.51 -17.16 -10.88
CA ARG A 251 -5.52 -16.51 -12.20
C ARG A 251 -5.46 -17.56 -13.30
N VAL A 252 -5.80 -17.16 -14.53
CA VAL A 252 -5.70 -18.03 -15.72
C VAL A 252 -4.95 -17.27 -16.80
N ALA A 253 -4.01 -17.97 -17.46
CA ALA A 253 -3.22 -17.45 -18.57
C ALA A 253 -3.46 -18.27 -19.84
N SER A 254 -3.45 -17.63 -21.02
CA SER A 254 -3.52 -18.30 -22.31
C SER A 254 -2.58 -17.68 -23.32
N GLY A 255 -1.84 -18.53 -24.03
CA GLY A 255 -1.04 -18.16 -25.18
C GLY A 255 -1.85 -17.99 -26.49
N ASP A 256 -3.17 -18.14 -26.44
CA ASP A 256 -4.06 -17.87 -27.57
C ASP A 256 -4.61 -16.44 -27.51
N PRO A 257 -4.22 -15.55 -28.45
CA PRO A 257 -4.69 -14.17 -28.48
C PRO A 257 -6.20 -14.02 -28.74
N ALA A 258 -6.87 -15.09 -29.17
CA ALA A 258 -8.32 -15.11 -29.37
C ALA A 258 -9.10 -15.23 -28.06
N VAL A 259 -8.48 -15.71 -26.98
CA VAL A 259 -9.08 -15.80 -25.66
C VAL A 259 -9.12 -14.40 -25.02
N LYS A 260 -10.32 -13.78 -25.01
CA LYS A 260 -10.50 -12.37 -24.60
C LYS A 260 -11.39 -12.18 -23.38
N GLU A 261 -12.11 -13.22 -22.95
CA GLU A 261 -13.00 -13.11 -21.81
C GLU A 261 -12.20 -13.00 -20.52
N LYS A 262 -12.16 -11.80 -19.96
CA LYS A 262 -11.45 -11.50 -18.70
C LYS A 262 -12.44 -11.30 -17.57
N THR A 263 -11.98 -11.59 -16.36
CA THR A 263 -12.71 -11.27 -15.13
C THR A 263 -12.78 -9.74 -14.95
N ALA A 264 -13.77 -9.30 -14.18
CA ALA A 264 -13.89 -7.90 -13.78
C ALA A 264 -12.86 -7.46 -12.72
N GLY A 265 -11.79 -8.23 -12.51
CA GLY A 265 -10.76 -7.95 -11.52
C GLY A 265 -10.16 -6.56 -11.68
N ASN A 266 -10.07 -5.82 -10.57
CA ASN A 266 -9.70 -4.42 -10.59
C ASN A 266 -8.18 -4.17 -10.65
N ILE A 267 -7.36 -5.01 -10.03
CA ILE A 267 -5.89 -4.88 -10.05
C ILE A 267 -5.26 -5.88 -11.04
N PHE A 268 -5.81 -7.10 -11.07
CA PHE A 268 -5.30 -8.18 -11.91
C PHE A 268 -6.45 -8.79 -12.70
N ALA A 269 -6.73 -8.25 -13.88
CA ALA A 269 -7.67 -8.88 -14.80
C ALA A 269 -7.08 -10.20 -15.32
N SER A 270 -7.80 -11.30 -15.15
CA SER A 270 -7.40 -12.63 -15.58
C SER A 270 -8.49 -13.23 -16.49
N ILE A 271 -8.18 -14.27 -17.23
CA ILE A 271 -9.17 -15.06 -17.93
C ILE A 271 -10.07 -15.74 -16.88
N LYS A 272 -11.37 -15.81 -17.13
CA LYS A 272 -12.32 -16.47 -16.23
C LYS A 272 -12.04 -17.98 -16.19
N ASN A 273 -11.88 -18.52 -14.98
CA ASN A 273 -11.82 -19.95 -14.77
C ASN A 273 -13.25 -20.52 -14.75
N PRO A 274 -13.62 -21.43 -15.67
CA PRO A 274 -14.98 -21.96 -15.76
C PRO A 274 -15.35 -22.92 -14.61
N TYR A 275 -14.40 -23.31 -13.79
CA TYR A 275 -14.56 -24.28 -12.69
C TYR A 275 -14.67 -23.63 -11.31
N LEU A 276 -14.54 -22.31 -11.23
CA LEU A 276 -14.53 -21.58 -9.97
C LEU A 276 -15.66 -20.55 -9.90
N ASP A 277 -16.25 -20.45 -8.74
CA ASP A 277 -17.13 -19.33 -8.39
C ASP A 277 -16.32 -18.04 -8.23
N ALA A 278 -16.99 -16.91 -8.36
CA ALA A 278 -16.35 -15.61 -8.23
C ALA A 278 -17.17 -14.69 -7.32
N SER A 279 -16.48 -13.77 -6.65
CA SER A 279 -17.12 -12.69 -5.91
C SER A 279 -17.85 -11.72 -6.85
N GLU A 280 -18.63 -10.80 -6.29
CA GLU A 280 -19.31 -9.73 -7.03
C GLU A 280 -18.37 -8.85 -7.86
N TRP A 281 -17.08 -8.79 -7.49
CA TRP A 281 -16.01 -8.10 -8.23
C TRP A 281 -15.22 -9.01 -9.17
N GLY A 282 -15.71 -10.22 -9.46
CA GLY A 282 -15.10 -11.14 -10.41
C GLY A 282 -13.83 -11.84 -9.90
N TRP A 283 -13.53 -11.77 -8.59
CA TRP A 283 -12.42 -12.50 -8.01
C TRP A 283 -12.79 -13.94 -7.75
N GLN A 284 -12.06 -14.86 -8.35
CA GLN A 284 -12.30 -16.29 -8.28
C GLN A 284 -11.98 -16.83 -6.88
N ILE A 285 -12.90 -17.56 -6.29
CA ILE A 285 -12.75 -18.15 -4.96
C ILE A 285 -12.10 -19.52 -5.13
N ASP A 286 -10.87 -19.65 -4.66
CA ASP A 286 -10.06 -20.85 -4.91
C ASP A 286 -9.21 -21.24 -3.69
N PRO A 287 -9.79 -21.96 -2.72
CA PRO A 287 -9.04 -22.47 -1.57
C PRO A 287 -7.95 -23.48 -1.97
N LEU A 288 -8.18 -24.32 -3.00
CA LEU A 288 -7.15 -25.25 -3.49
C LEU A 288 -5.99 -24.49 -4.16
N GLY A 289 -6.28 -23.44 -4.91
CA GLY A 289 -5.27 -22.54 -5.47
C GLY A 289 -4.41 -21.88 -4.38
N PHE A 290 -4.98 -21.62 -3.22
CA PHE A 290 -4.24 -21.15 -2.05
C PHE A 290 -3.21 -22.21 -1.58
N ARG A 291 -3.61 -23.49 -1.45
CA ARG A 291 -2.71 -24.60 -1.12
C ARG A 291 -1.58 -24.75 -2.15
N ILE A 292 -1.95 -24.69 -3.44
CA ILE A 292 -0.97 -24.77 -4.54
C ILE A 292 0.02 -23.60 -4.45
N THR A 293 -0.46 -22.38 -4.18
CA THR A 293 0.38 -21.19 -4.05
C THR A 293 1.36 -21.33 -2.88
N LEU A 294 0.89 -21.77 -1.71
CA LEU A 294 1.74 -22.04 -0.53
C LEU A 294 2.84 -23.04 -0.87
N ASN A 295 2.48 -24.19 -1.46
CA ASN A 295 3.45 -25.21 -1.87
C ASN A 295 4.43 -24.68 -2.93
N SER A 296 3.93 -23.96 -3.94
CA SER A 296 4.79 -23.42 -5.02
C SER A 296 5.83 -22.44 -4.51
N ILE A 297 5.47 -21.58 -3.54
CA ILE A 297 6.40 -20.63 -2.92
C ILE A 297 7.39 -21.38 -2.02
N TRP A 298 6.90 -22.32 -1.21
CA TRP A 298 7.73 -23.14 -0.36
C TRP A 298 8.76 -23.94 -1.15
N ASP A 299 8.34 -24.67 -2.17
CA ASP A 299 9.22 -25.46 -3.03
C ASP A 299 10.27 -24.60 -3.74
N ARG A 300 9.89 -23.37 -4.10
CA ARG A 300 10.77 -22.44 -4.82
C ARG A 300 11.87 -21.85 -3.96
N TYR A 301 11.60 -21.58 -2.68
CA TYR A 301 12.51 -20.77 -1.83
C TYR A 301 12.99 -21.49 -0.57
N GLN A 302 12.25 -22.46 -0.07
CA GLN A 302 12.54 -23.17 1.19
C GLN A 302 12.80 -22.21 2.36
N LYS A 303 12.00 -21.15 2.44
CA LYS A 303 11.97 -20.14 3.51
C LYS A 303 10.60 -20.15 4.15
N PRO A 304 10.48 -19.87 5.48
CA PRO A 304 9.19 -19.77 6.15
C PRO A 304 8.25 -18.80 5.43
N LEU A 305 6.96 -19.09 5.43
CA LEU A 305 5.94 -18.30 4.76
C LEU A 305 5.07 -17.54 5.78
N PHE A 306 4.50 -16.41 5.35
CA PHE A 306 3.52 -15.68 6.13
C PHE A 306 2.42 -15.14 5.21
N VAL A 307 1.18 -15.52 5.45
CA VAL A 307 0.03 -14.94 4.74
C VAL A 307 -0.38 -13.65 5.44
N VAL A 308 0.00 -12.52 4.86
CA VAL A 308 -0.25 -11.20 5.47
C VAL A 308 -1.59 -10.61 5.10
N GLU A 309 -2.21 -11.09 4.01
CA GLU A 309 -3.54 -10.65 3.60
C GLU A 309 -4.31 -11.80 2.94
N ASN A 310 -5.55 -11.98 3.38
CA ASN A 310 -6.57 -12.79 2.71
C ASN A 310 -7.95 -12.27 3.11
N GLY A 311 -8.95 -12.36 2.24
CA GLY A 311 -10.28 -11.92 2.56
C GLY A 311 -11.21 -11.86 1.35
N LEU A 312 -12.49 -11.71 1.63
CA LEU A 312 -13.56 -11.61 0.61
C LEU A 312 -14.19 -10.21 0.68
N GLY A 313 -14.05 -9.44 -0.41
CA GLY A 313 -14.83 -8.21 -0.58
C GLY A 313 -16.26 -8.55 -1.00
N ALA A 314 -17.24 -8.06 -0.26
CA ALA A 314 -18.66 -8.30 -0.51
C ALA A 314 -19.52 -7.08 -0.14
N VAL A 315 -20.72 -7.01 -0.67
CA VAL A 315 -21.74 -6.04 -0.25
C VAL A 315 -22.45 -6.57 0.99
N ASP A 316 -22.32 -5.85 2.09
CA ASP A 316 -23.01 -6.19 3.33
C ASP A 316 -24.33 -5.43 3.45
N THR A 317 -25.37 -6.12 3.95
CA THR A 317 -26.66 -5.52 4.25
C THR A 317 -26.91 -5.61 5.77
N PRO A 318 -26.72 -4.53 6.51
CA PRO A 318 -26.98 -4.51 7.95
C PRO A 318 -28.49 -4.54 8.23
N ASP A 319 -28.88 -5.14 9.34
CA ASP A 319 -30.20 -5.03 9.90
C ASP A 319 -30.44 -3.65 10.54
N GLU A 320 -31.62 -3.45 11.16
CA GLU A 320 -32.00 -2.20 11.83
C GLU A 320 -31.08 -1.82 13.02
N ASN A 321 -30.33 -2.77 13.57
CA ASN A 321 -29.37 -2.59 14.65
C ASN A 321 -27.95 -2.42 14.13
N GLY A 322 -27.71 -2.54 12.83
CA GLY A 322 -26.42 -2.50 12.19
C GLY A 322 -25.65 -3.82 12.26
N TYR A 323 -26.32 -4.93 12.57
CA TYR A 323 -25.73 -6.27 12.54
C TYR A 323 -25.76 -6.85 11.13
N VAL A 324 -24.67 -7.50 10.73
CA VAL A 324 -24.55 -8.17 9.44
C VAL A 324 -24.35 -9.66 9.65
N GLU A 325 -25.23 -10.45 9.04
CA GLU A 325 -25.17 -11.90 9.03
C GLU A 325 -24.36 -12.39 7.82
N ASP A 326 -23.02 -12.36 7.94
CA ASP A 326 -22.06 -12.58 6.86
C ASP A 326 -21.53 -14.03 6.82
N ASP A 327 -22.45 -15.02 6.77
CA ASP A 327 -22.11 -16.45 6.66
C ASP A 327 -21.23 -16.78 5.46
N TYR A 328 -21.41 -16.08 4.34
CA TYR A 328 -20.58 -16.22 3.14
C TYR A 328 -19.10 -15.87 3.42
N ARG A 329 -18.82 -14.90 4.31
CA ARG A 329 -17.46 -14.55 4.73
C ARG A 329 -16.87 -15.63 5.63
N ILE A 330 -17.68 -16.14 6.56
CA ILE A 330 -17.30 -17.25 7.43
C ILE A 330 -16.93 -18.47 6.58
N ASP A 331 -17.76 -18.82 5.61
CA ASP A 331 -17.53 -19.98 4.73
C ASP A 331 -16.26 -19.81 3.90
N TYR A 332 -16.07 -18.64 3.29
CA TYR A 332 -14.82 -18.31 2.57
C TYR A 332 -13.58 -18.50 3.44
N LEU A 333 -13.55 -17.86 4.63
CA LEU A 333 -12.40 -17.92 5.52
C LEU A 333 -12.20 -19.33 6.10
N ARG A 334 -13.29 -20.04 6.43
CA ARG A 334 -13.23 -21.44 6.89
C ARG A 334 -12.51 -22.32 5.89
N GLN A 335 -12.88 -22.26 4.62
CA GLN A 335 -12.24 -23.05 3.57
C GLN A 335 -10.74 -22.75 3.46
N HIS A 336 -10.35 -21.47 3.54
CA HIS A 336 -8.94 -21.08 3.48
C HIS A 336 -8.16 -21.51 4.73
N VAL A 337 -8.73 -21.40 5.94
CA VAL A 337 -8.11 -21.87 7.18
C VAL A 337 -7.91 -23.39 7.18
N LEU A 338 -8.91 -24.14 6.71
CA LEU A 338 -8.80 -25.60 6.58
C LEU A 338 -7.70 -25.97 5.59
N THR A 339 -7.68 -25.35 4.43
CA THR A 339 -6.66 -25.56 3.39
C THR A 339 -5.25 -25.23 3.90
N MET A 340 -5.11 -24.14 4.64
CA MET A 340 -3.84 -23.74 5.26
C MET A 340 -3.37 -24.78 6.29
N ARG A 341 -4.29 -25.29 7.11
CA ARG A 341 -3.99 -26.38 8.07
C ARG A 341 -3.48 -27.63 7.33
N ASP A 342 -4.16 -28.04 6.25
CA ASP A 342 -3.76 -29.18 5.46
C ASP A 342 -2.37 -28.98 4.83
N THR A 343 -2.08 -27.77 4.37
CA THR A 343 -0.76 -27.40 3.84
C THR A 343 0.36 -27.58 4.89
N ILE A 344 0.11 -27.22 6.14
CA ILE A 344 1.07 -27.40 7.23
C ILE A 344 1.22 -28.88 7.59
N VAL A 345 0.09 -29.58 7.76
CA VAL A 345 0.07 -30.93 8.33
C VAL A 345 0.43 -32.01 7.31
N GLU A 346 -0.09 -31.89 6.09
CA GLU A 346 0.08 -32.90 5.05
C GLU A 346 1.25 -32.60 4.11
N ASP A 347 1.46 -31.32 3.76
CA ASP A 347 2.49 -30.94 2.80
C ASP A 347 3.80 -30.50 3.45
N GLY A 348 3.81 -30.21 4.77
CA GLY A 348 5.01 -29.88 5.53
C GLY A 348 5.54 -28.46 5.26
N VAL A 349 4.70 -27.55 4.81
CA VAL A 349 5.05 -26.15 4.60
C VAL A 349 5.20 -25.44 5.95
N GLU A 350 6.32 -24.75 6.16
CA GLU A 350 6.54 -23.91 7.34
C GLU A 350 5.81 -22.59 7.19
N LEU A 351 4.71 -22.41 7.93
CA LEU A 351 3.89 -21.22 7.93
C LEU A 351 3.95 -20.53 9.30
N LEU A 352 4.47 -19.28 9.32
CA LEU A 352 4.64 -18.46 10.53
C LEU A 352 3.32 -17.91 11.04
N GLY A 353 2.39 -17.58 10.14
CA GLY A 353 1.13 -16.98 10.52
C GLY A 353 0.22 -16.63 9.35
N TYR A 354 -0.97 -16.15 9.74
CA TYR A 354 -2.02 -15.76 8.82
C TYR A 354 -2.75 -14.53 9.37
N THR A 355 -2.93 -13.52 8.55
CA THR A 355 -3.76 -12.35 8.84
C THR A 355 -4.77 -12.12 7.73
N THR A 356 -5.94 -11.63 8.12
CA THR A 356 -7.00 -11.25 7.19
C THR A 356 -6.87 -9.79 6.79
N TRP A 357 -7.36 -9.47 5.59
CA TRP A 357 -7.46 -8.08 5.15
C TRP A 357 -8.65 -7.38 5.80
N GLY A 358 -8.35 -6.32 6.56
CA GLY A 358 -9.35 -5.44 7.16
C GLY A 358 -10.01 -6.02 8.42
N CYS A 359 -9.67 -5.48 9.60
CA CYS A 359 -10.43 -5.72 10.83
C CYS A 359 -11.78 -4.99 10.77
N ASN A 360 -11.76 -3.71 10.41
CA ASN A 360 -12.93 -2.88 10.12
C ASN A 360 -13.16 -2.80 8.61
N ASP A 361 -14.39 -2.50 8.20
CA ASP A 361 -14.64 -2.08 6.84
C ASP A 361 -13.84 -0.82 6.51
N LEU A 362 -13.27 -0.80 5.33
CA LEU A 362 -12.41 0.27 4.82
C LEU A 362 -12.72 0.54 3.35
N VAL A 363 -12.27 1.66 2.85
CA VAL A 363 -12.34 1.96 1.41
C VAL A 363 -11.44 0.98 0.66
N SER A 364 -11.99 0.28 -0.31
CA SER A 364 -11.22 -0.66 -1.15
C SER A 364 -10.16 0.09 -1.95
N ALA A 365 -8.89 -0.23 -1.77
CA ALA A 365 -7.79 0.40 -2.48
C ALA A 365 -7.89 0.26 -4.01
N GLY A 366 -8.39 -0.89 -4.48
CA GLY A 366 -8.48 -1.17 -5.92
C GLY A 366 -9.67 -0.53 -6.64
N THR A 367 -10.76 -0.20 -5.93
CA THR A 367 -11.98 0.35 -6.55
C THR A 367 -12.38 1.72 -6.03
N GLY A 368 -11.78 2.19 -4.93
CA GLY A 368 -12.19 3.42 -4.26
C GLY A 368 -13.58 3.35 -3.62
N GLU A 369 -14.10 2.14 -3.36
CA GLU A 369 -15.46 1.90 -2.92
C GLU A 369 -15.52 1.47 -1.45
N MET A 370 -16.38 2.11 -0.67
CA MET A 370 -16.69 1.69 0.70
C MET A 370 -17.64 0.48 0.72
N LYS A 371 -18.47 0.30 -0.29
CA LYS A 371 -19.43 -0.82 -0.38
C LYS A 371 -18.75 -2.19 -0.54
N LYS A 372 -17.50 -2.23 -1.03
CA LYS A 372 -16.67 -3.44 -1.11
C LYS A 372 -16.05 -3.75 0.25
N ARG A 373 -16.80 -4.40 1.10
CA ARG A 373 -16.49 -4.60 2.52
C ARG A 373 -15.73 -5.88 2.77
N TYR A 374 -14.68 -5.79 3.59
CA TYR A 374 -13.82 -6.92 3.96
C TYR A 374 -13.85 -7.23 5.46
N GLY A 375 -14.19 -6.23 6.28
CA GLY A 375 -14.00 -6.28 7.73
C GLY A 375 -14.95 -7.25 8.46
N PHE A 376 -14.56 -7.59 9.68
CA PHE A 376 -15.40 -8.25 10.69
C PHE A 376 -16.27 -7.25 11.46
N ILE A 377 -15.95 -5.99 11.33
CA ILE A 377 -16.66 -4.87 11.95
C ILE A 377 -17.23 -4.01 10.83
N TYR A 378 -18.56 -3.92 10.79
CA TYR A 378 -19.27 -3.04 9.88
C TYR A 378 -19.02 -1.57 10.27
N VAL A 379 -18.78 -0.72 9.29
CA VAL A 379 -18.68 0.73 9.44
C VAL A 379 -19.81 1.38 8.67
N ASP A 380 -20.65 2.15 9.38
CA ASP A 380 -21.77 2.86 8.76
C ASP A 380 -21.27 4.05 7.91
N ARG A 381 -20.90 3.74 6.67
CA ARG A 381 -20.42 4.68 5.65
C ARG A 381 -20.72 4.12 4.28
N ASP A 382 -21.25 4.94 3.36
CA ASP A 382 -21.46 4.60 1.94
C ASP A 382 -20.34 5.17 1.04
N ASN A 383 -20.46 4.95 -0.27
CA ASN A 383 -19.50 5.44 -1.26
C ASN A 383 -19.51 6.96 -1.41
N GLU A 384 -20.67 7.58 -1.17
CA GLU A 384 -20.91 9.03 -1.28
C GLU A 384 -20.46 9.79 -0.03
N GLY A 385 -20.04 9.03 0.98
CA GLY A 385 -19.57 9.61 2.21
C GLY A 385 -20.66 9.87 3.24
N ASN A 386 -21.87 9.34 3.07
CA ASN A 386 -22.92 9.41 4.08
C ASN A 386 -22.75 8.30 5.11
N GLY A 387 -23.36 8.50 6.29
CA GLY A 387 -23.32 7.56 7.40
C GLY A 387 -22.76 8.18 8.67
N THR A 388 -22.86 7.47 9.77
CA THR A 388 -22.52 7.96 11.11
C THR A 388 -21.12 7.53 11.57
N LEU A 389 -20.41 6.71 10.78
CA LEU A 389 -19.17 6.03 11.15
C LEU A 389 -19.31 5.10 12.37
N LYS A 390 -20.54 4.82 12.83
CA LYS A 390 -20.79 3.86 13.90
C LYS A 390 -20.24 2.49 13.47
N ARG A 391 -19.64 1.79 14.42
CA ARG A 391 -19.07 0.46 14.23
C ARG A 391 -19.91 -0.58 14.93
N SER A 392 -20.18 -1.70 14.26
CA SER A 392 -20.90 -2.85 14.82
C SER A 392 -20.23 -4.15 14.37
N LYS A 393 -20.21 -5.13 15.27
CA LYS A 393 -19.69 -6.45 14.95
C LYS A 393 -20.58 -7.15 13.94
N LYS A 394 -19.98 -7.82 12.96
CA LYS A 394 -20.65 -8.78 12.10
C LYS A 394 -20.63 -10.18 12.74
N LYS A 395 -21.37 -11.13 12.18
CA LYS A 395 -21.40 -12.53 12.63
C LYS A 395 -19.99 -13.15 12.61
N SER A 396 -19.23 -12.88 11.57
CA SER A 396 -17.88 -13.36 11.38
C SER A 396 -16.90 -12.92 12.47
N PHE A 397 -17.17 -11.82 13.21
CA PHE A 397 -16.31 -11.34 14.28
C PHE A 397 -16.13 -12.37 15.41
N ASP A 398 -17.26 -12.91 15.92
CA ASP A 398 -17.20 -13.86 17.03
C ASP A 398 -16.71 -15.24 16.56
N TRP A 399 -17.04 -15.63 15.33
CA TRP A 399 -16.48 -16.82 14.71
C TRP A 399 -14.96 -16.72 14.57
N TYR A 400 -14.42 -15.64 14.01
CA TYR A 400 -12.97 -15.49 13.84
C TYR A 400 -12.21 -15.35 15.16
N LYS A 401 -12.82 -14.71 16.17
CA LYS A 401 -12.31 -14.71 17.54
C LYS A 401 -12.10 -16.13 18.07
N LYS A 402 -13.03 -17.05 17.81
CA LYS A 402 -12.92 -18.45 18.19
C LYS A 402 -11.80 -19.16 17.42
N VAL A 403 -11.72 -18.93 16.09
CA VAL A 403 -10.63 -19.47 15.25
C VAL A 403 -9.26 -19.06 15.80
N ILE A 404 -9.07 -17.76 16.15
CA ILE A 404 -7.82 -17.28 16.75
C ILE A 404 -7.56 -17.96 18.10
N ALA A 405 -8.53 -18.01 18.99
CA ALA A 405 -8.39 -18.57 20.33
C ALA A 405 -8.02 -20.07 20.32
N THR A 406 -8.41 -20.79 19.28
CA THR A 406 -8.12 -22.22 19.09
C THR A 406 -6.99 -22.50 18.13
N ASN A 407 -6.28 -21.47 17.66
CA ASN A 407 -5.24 -21.56 16.63
C ASN A 407 -5.69 -22.38 15.41
N GLY A 408 -6.91 -22.10 14.92
CA GLY A 408 -7.50 -22.78 13.75
C GLY A 408 -8.02 -24.20 13.99
N ALA A 409 -8.00 -24.70 15.22
CA ALA A 409 -8.50 -26.05 15.52
C ALA A 409 -10.03 -26.15 15.46
N ASP A 410 -10.73 -25.09 15.87
CA ASP A 410 -12.19 -25.00 15.82
C ASP A 410 -12.61 -23.91 14.81
N VAL A 411 -13.16 -24.37 13.70
CA VAL A 411 -13.62 -23.52 12.58
C VAL A 411 -15.13 -23.66 12.32
N GLU A 412 -15.87 -24.33 13.19
CA GLU A 412 -17.32 -24.54 13.07
C GLU A 412 -18.16 -23.29 13.43
#